data_8e68f8ffc002dc4843c4d7f723644b0b
#
_entry.id   8e68f8ffc002dc4843c4d7f723644b0b
#
_cell.length_a   1.000
_cell.length_b   1.000
_cell.length_c   1.000
_cell.angle_alpha   90.00
_cell.angle_beta   90.00
_cell.angle_gamma   90.00
#
_symmetry.space_group_name_H-M   'P 1'
#
loop_
_entity.id
_entity.type
_entity.pdbx_description
1 polymer ?
#
loop_
_entity_poly.entity_id
_entity_poly.type
_entity_poly.pdbx_seq_one_letter_code
_entity_poly.pdbx_strand_id
1 'polypeptide(L)'
;MYFSDAAKKELTTRANAVVEITGLALKAFEENDLEAALDIEPLEEIIDNLKERLRANHIERLQKGGCSIEAGFVWSDLITNLERVSDHCSNIGGCVIETSHNNLNMHEGLRRMKSESPEYKNKFEYYFDKYKI
;
A
#
# COMPACT_ATOMS: atom_id res chain seq x y z
N MET A 1 -24.83 7.26 9.38
CA MET A 1 -23.65 7.32 8.50
C MET A 1 -23.68 6.17 7.52
N TYR A 2 -23.47 6.42 6.26
CA TYR A 2 -23.68 5.43 5.22
C TYR A 2 -22.64 5.60 4.11
N PHE A 3 -22.01 4.48 3.70
CA PHE A 3 -21.14 4.44 2.54
C PHE A 3 -21.83 3.72 1.39
N SER A 4 -21.65 4.22 0.17
CA SER A 4 -22.17 3.58 -1.03
C SER A 4 -21.50 2.21 -1.23
N ASP A 5 -22.14 1.34 -2.01
CA ASP A 5 -21.56 0.03 -2.34
C ASP A 5 -20.22 0.17 -3.08
N ALA A 6 -20.12 1.15 -3.96
CA ALA A 6 -18.86 1.44 -4.67
C ALA A 6 -17.75 1.84 -3.67
N ALA A 7 -18.06 2.71 -2.71
CA ALA A 7 -17.10 3.12 -1.69
C ALA A 7 -16.64 1.94 -0.83
N LYS A 8 -17.57 1.09 -0.40
CA LYS A 8 -17.26 -0.10 0.38
C LYS A 8 -16.34 -1.05 -0.38
N LYS A 9 -16.60 -1.24 -1.67
CA LYS A 9 -15.79 -2.12 -2.52
C LYS A 9 -14.37 -1.58 -2.67
N GLU A 10 -14.23 -0.28 -2.92
CA GLU A 10 -12.92 0.37 -3.03
C GLU A 10 -12.13 0.25 -1.73
N LEU A 11 -12.78 0.53 -0.60
CA LEU A 11 -12.14 0.44 0.71
C LEU A 11 -11.73 -0.98 1.03
N THR A 12 -12.57 -1.96 0.72
CA THR A 12 -12.27 -3.38 0.94
C THR A 12 -11.04 -3.80 0.12
N THR A 13 -10.95 -3.38 -1.14
CA THR A 13 -9.80 -3.67 -1.98
C THR A 13 -8.52 -3.13 -1.36
N ARG A 14 -8.54 -1.89 -0.90
CA ARG A 14 -7.36 -1.29 -0.28
C ARG A 14 -7.02 -1.95 1.05
N ALA A 15 -8.03 -2.25 1.86
CA ALA A 15 -7.84 -2.95 3.14
C ALA A 15 -7.20 -4.33 2.93
N ASN A 16 -7.64 -5.07 1.94
CA ASN A 16 -7.06 -6.37 1.61
C ASN A 16 -5.58 -6.25 1.21
N ALA A 17 -5.23 -5.21 0.46
CA ALA A 17 -3.84 -4.94 0.12
C ALA A 17 -3.00 -4.63 1.36
N VAL A 18 -3.55 -3.86 2.31
CA VAL A 18 -2.87 -3.54 3.57
C VAL A 18 -2.69 -4.80 4.43
N VAL A 19 -3.68 -5.68 4.47
CA VAL A 19 -3.55 -6.97 5.16
C VAL A 19 -2.42 -7.79 4.54
N GLU A 20 -2.33 -7.84 3.23
CA GLU A 20 -1.26 -8.59 2.56
C GLU A 20 0.12 -8.00 2.87
N ILE A 21 0.28 -6.68 2.82
CA ILE A 21 1.58 -6.06 3.10
C ILE A 21 1.99 -6.26 4.56
N THR A 22 1.03 -6.28 5.47
CA THR A 22 1.30 -6.57 6.88
C THR A 22 1.81 -8.00 7.05
N GLY A 23 1.20 -8.96 6.36
CA GLY A 23 1.66 -10.35 6.37
C GLY A 23 3.07 -10.50 5.81
N LEU A 24 3.38 -9.79 4.73
CA LEU A 24 4.73 -9.78 4.14
C LEU A 24 5.76 -9.19 5.10
N ALA A 25 5.42 -8.11 5.80
CA ALA A 25 6.31 -7.48 6.76
C ALA A 25 6.61 -8.40 7.94
N LEU A 26 5.59 -9.09 8.46
CA LEU A 26 5.77 -10.07 9.53
C LEU A 26 6.66 -11.22 9.10
N LYS A 27 6.41 -11.78 7.94
CA LYS A 27 7.20 -12.88 7.39
C LYS A 27 8.64 -12.46 7.16
N ALA A 28 8.85 -11.28 6.57
CA ALA A 28 10.20 -10.76 6.33
C ALA A 28 10.97 -10.60 7.63
N PHE A 29 10.32 -10.05 8.66
CA PHE A 29 10.98 -9.80 9.95
C PHE A 29 11.21 -11.09 10.75
N GLU A 30 10.17 -11.92 10.89
CA GLU A 30 10.26 -13.13 11.74
C GLU A 30 11.16 -14.21 11.14
N GLU A 31 11.08 -14.41 9.83
CA GLU A 31 11.79 -15.47 9.12
C GLU A 31 13.05 -14.97 8.41
N ASN A 32 13.32 -13.66 8.50
CA ASN A 32 14.40 -13.02 7.76
C ASN A 32 14.30 -13.33 6.25
N ASP A 33 13.07 -13.29 5.74
CA ASP A 33 12.73 -13.68 4.37
C ASP A 33 12.93 -12.50 3.43
N LEU A 34 14.03 -12.52 2.68
CA LEU A 34 14.35 -11.46 1.74
C LEU A 34 13.34 -11.35 0.60
N GLU A 35 12.81 -12.48 0.12
CA GLU A 35 11.81 -12.48 -0.95
C GLU A 35 10.54 -11.76 -0.52
N ALA A 36 10.07 -12.02 0.72
CA ALA A 36 8.91 -11.30 1.26
C ALA A 36 9.21 -9.81 1.38
N ALA A 37 10.41 -9.44 1.84
CA ALA A 37 10.81 -8.05 1.96
C ALA A 37 10.84 -7.33 0.60
N LEU A 38 11.28 -8.03 -0.44
CA LEU A 38 11.33 -7.47 -1.80
C LEU A 38 9.94 -7.27 -2.41
N ASP A 39 8.94 -8.00 -1.94
CA ASP A 39 7.55 -7.82 -2.39
C ASP A 39 6.88 -6.60 -1.76
N ILE A 40 7.36 -6.13 -0.61
CA ILE A 40 6.71 -5.07 0.15
C ILE A 40 6.66 -3.75 -0.63
N GLU A 41 7.78 -3.31 -1.19
CA GLU A 41 7.86 -2.00 -1.83
C GLU A 41 6.94 -1.87 -3.04
N PRO A 42 6.90 -2.83 -3.99
CA PRO A 42 5.95 -2.72 -5.10
C PRO A 42 4.49 -2.73 -4.63
N LEU A 43 4.15 -3.49 -3.60
CA LEU A 43 2.80 -3.50 -3.06
C LEU A 43 2.48 -2.17 -2.35
N GLU A 44 3.43 -1.60 -1.62
CA GLU A 44 3.25 -0.29 -0.99
C GLU A 44 2.96 0.79 -2.01
N GLU A 45 3.64 0.76 -3.14
CA GLU A 45 3.41 1.71 -4.22
C GLU A 45 2.00 1.57 -4.81
N ILE A 46 1.49 0.35 -4.93
CA ILE A 46 0.10 0.10 -5.36
C ILE A 46 -0.88 0.68 -4.33
N ILE A 47 -0.63 0.48 -3.04
CA ILE A 47 -1.49 1.00 -1.97
C ILE A 47 -1.53 2.53 -2.00
N ASP A 48 -0.38 3.16 -2.27
CA ASP A 48 -0.27 4.60 -2.42
C ASP A 48 -1.09 5.11 -3.61
N ASN A 49 -0.98 4.42 -4.75
CA ASN A 49 -1.76 4.75 -5.93
C ASN A 49 -3.26 4.60 -5.69
N LEU A 50 -3.67 3.57 -4.97
CA LEU A 50 -5.07 3.37 -4.58
C LEU A 50 -5.56 4.53 -3.70
N LYS A 51 -4.74 5.03 -2.79
CA LYS A 51 -5.09 6.17 -1.95
C LYS A 51 -5.53 7.36 -2.79
N GLU A 52 -4.75 7.70 -3.81
CA GLU A 52 -5.06 8.82 -4.68
C GLU A 52 -6.36 8.60 -5.46
N ARG A 53 -6.56 7.39 -5.98
CA ARG A 53 -7.79 7.04 -6.70
C ARG A 53 -9.01 7.08 -5.79
N LEU A 54 -8.89 6.55 -4.58
CA LEU A 54 -10.00 6.55 -3.64
C LEU A 54 -10.38 7.97 -3.22
N ARG A 55 -9.39 8.86 -3.04
CA ARG A 55 -9.64 10.27 -2.77
C ARG A 55 -10.37 10.95 -3.91
N ALA A 56 -9.91 10.75 -5.13
CA ALA A 56 -10.53 11.35 -6.31
C ALA A 56 -11.97 10.87 -6.49
N ASN A 57 -12.20 9.58 -6.34
CA ASN A 57 -13.55 9.00 -6.45
C ASN A 57 -14.48 9.52 -5.35
N HIS A 58 -13.94 9.70 -4.15
CA HIS A 58 -14.71 10.23 -3.03
C HIS A 58 -15.13 11.69 -3.25
N ILE A 59 -14.21 12.51 -3.74
CA ILE A 59 -14.51 13.91 -4.09
C ILE A 59 -15.61 13.97 -5.13
N GLU A 60 -15.54 13.13 -6.15
CA GLU A 60 -16.57 13.06 -7.18
C GLU A 60 -17.94 12.70 -6.59
N ARG A 61 -17.99 11.72 -5.68
CA ARG A 61 -19.24 11.33 -5.01
C ARG A 61 -19.80 12.46 -4.15
N LEU A 62 -18.93 13.21 -3.46
CA LEU A 62 -19.36 14.39 -2.69
C LEU A 62 -20.00 15.44 -3.58
N GLN A 63 -19.38 15.72 -4.73
CA GLN A 63 -19.89 16.71 -5.68
C GLN A 63 -21.25 16.32 -6.25
N LYS A 64 -21.49 15.02 -6.42
CA LYS A 64 -22.75 14.48 -6.94
C LYS A 64 -23.80 14.22 -5.86
N GLY A 65 -23.51 14.53 -4.60
CA GLY A 65 -24.42 14.32 -3.49
C GLY A 65 -24.55 12.88 -3.03
N GLY A 66 -23.65 11.99 -3.47
CA GLY A 66 -23.70 10.58 -3.11
C GLY A 66 -23.02 10.21 -1.79
N CYS A 67 -22.59 11.21 -1.01
CA CYS A 67 -21.88 10.99 0.24
C CYS A 67 -22.14 12.16 1.18
N SER A 68 -22.31 11.89 2.47
CA SER A 68 -22.45 12.94 3.49
C SER A 68 -21.06 13.46 3.90
N ILE A 69 -21.02 14.68 4.43
CA ILE A 69 -19.79 15.29 4.97
C ILE A 69 -19.24 14.43 6.11
N GLU A 70 -20.12 13.94 6.98
CA GLU A 70 -19.75 13.09 8.11
C GLU A 70 -19.05 11.81 7.63
N ALA A 71 -19.63 11.12 6.66
CA ALA A 71 -19.02 9.95 6.05
C ALA A 71 -17.67 10.27 5.40
N GLY A 72 -17.54 11.47 4.84
CA GLY A 72 -16.30 11.95 4.26
C GLY A 72 -15.16 12.06 5.25
N PHE A 73 -15.43 12.55 6.46
CA PHE A 73 -14.41 12.62 7.51
C PHE A 73 -13.94 11.22 7.94
N VAL A 74 -14.88 10.29 8.13
CA VAL A 74 -14.53 8.91 8.48
C VAL A 74 -13.73 8.25 7.37
N TRP A 75 -14.12 8.46 6.12
CA TRP A 75 -13.40 7.96 4.95
C TRP A 75 -11.96 8.45 4.92
N SER A 76 -11.76 9.74 5.13
CA SER A 76 -10.43 10.36 5.15
C SER A 76 -9.55 9.76 6.25
N ASP A 77 -10.11 9.55 7.45
CA ASP A 77 -9.38 8.94 8.56
C ASP A 77 -8.99 7.50 8.25
N LEU A 78 -9.90 6.72 7.67
CA LEU A 78 -9.62 5.32 7.29
C LEU A 78 -8.48 5.27 6.26
N ILE A 79 -8.53 6.11 5.23
CA ILE A 79 -7.50 6.16 4.20
C ILE A 79 -6.15 6.51 4.82
N THR A 80 -6.10 7.51 5.70
CA THR A 80 -4.87 7.95 6.35
C THR A 80 -4.28 6.85 7.24
N ASN A 81 -5.12 6.17 8.01
CA ASN A 81 -4.64 5.11 8.89
C ASN A 81 -4.13 3.89 8.12
N LEU A 82 -4.78 3.53 7.03
CA LEU A 82 -4.29 2.46 6.17
C LEU A 82 -2.94 2.81 5.53
N GLU A 83 -2.77 4.07 5.14
CA GLU A 83 -1.49 4.55 4.62
C GLU A 83 -0.37 4.42 5.66
N ARG A 84 -0.64 4.80 6.90
CA ARG A 84 0.37 4.70 7.98
C ARG A 84 0.81 3.25 8.20
N VAL A 85 -0.12 2.30 8.19
CA VAL A 85 0.23 0.88 8.33
C VAL A 85 1.13 0.44 7.18
N SER A 86 0.78 0.81 5.96
CA SER A 86 1.56 0.49 4.76
C SER A 86 2.96 1.09 4.82
N ASP A 87 3.10 2.35 5.25
CA ASP A 87 4.39 3.02 5.39
C ASP A 87 5.28 2.31 6.41
N HIS A 88 4.73 1.90 7.54
CA HIS A 88 5.49 1.15 8.55
C HIS A 88 5.96 -0.19 8.00
N CYS A 89 5.13 -0.88 7.21
CA CYS A 89 5.51 -2.13 6.57
C CYS A 89 6.66 -1.91 5.58
N SER A 90 6.62 -0.83 4.81
CA SER A 90 7.69 -0.48 3.89
C SER A 90 9.02 -0.26 4.64
N ASN A 91 8.96 0.42 5.78
CA ASN A 91 10.15 0.64 6.60
C ASN A 91 10.72 -0.68 7.14
N ILE A 92 9.86 -1.59 7.58
CA ILE A 92 10.30 -2.92 8.04
C ILE A 92 10.98 -3.68 6.90
N GLY A 93 10.36 -3.69 5.72
CA GLY A 93 10.94 -4.34 4.55
C GLY A 93 12.30 -3.77 4.17
N GLY A 94 12.41 -2.45 4.21
CA GLY A 94 13.68 -1.76 3.94
C GLY A 94 14.77 -2.15 4.92
N CYS A 95 14.44 -2.27 6.21
CA CYS A 95 15.38 -2.69 7.23
C CYS A 95 15.85 -4.14 7.01
N VAL A 96 14.97 -5.04 6.61
CA VAL A 96 15.33 -6.43 6.31
C VAL A 96 16.28 -6.50 5.13
N ILE A 97 15.99 -5.75 4.06
CA ILE A 97 16.85 -5.69 2.87
C ILE A 97 18.23 -5.14 3.23
N GLU A 98 18.25 -4.04 3.97
CA GLU A 98 19.50 -3.38 4.38
C GLU A 98 20.37 -4.31 5.23
N THR A 99 19.78 -4.97 6.21
CA THR A 99 20.48 -5.93 7.07
C THR A 99 21.05 -7.09 6.24
N SER A 100 20.27 -7.60 5.29
CA SER A 100 20.68 -8.71 4.42
C SER A 100 21.88 -8.38 3.56
N HIS A 101 22.02 -7.14 3.13
CA HIS A 101 23.11 -6.70 2.25
C HIS A 101 24.22 -5.93 2.97
N ASN A 102 24.17 -5.83 4.30
CA ASN A 102 25.09 -5.01 5.10
C ASN A 102 25.15 -3.56 4.58
N ASN A 103 24.04 -3.07 4.08
CA ASN A 103 23.94 -1.73 3.54
C ASN A 103 23.35 -0.78 4.59
N LEU A 104 24.06 0.27 4.94
CA LEU A 104 23.64 1.22 5.96
C LEU A 104 22.74 2.32 5.42
N ASN A 105 22.43 2.32 4.11
CA ASN A 105 21.60 3.34 3.47
C ASN A 105 20.34 2.71 2.87
N MET A 106 19.31 2.60 3.69
CA MET A 106 18.02 2.01 3.31
C MET A 106 17.39 2.72 2.11
N HIS A 107 17.40 4.05 2.10
CA HIS A 107 16.77 4.82 1.02
C HIS A 107 17.47 4.61 -0.32
N GLU A 108 18.78 4.51 -0.31
CA GLU A 108 19.53 4.25 -1.52
C GLU A 108 19.25 2.84 -2.05
N GLY A 109 19.20 1.85 -1.17
CA GLY A 109 18.87 0.47 -1.53
C GLY A 109 17.49 0.36 -2.17
N LEU A 110 16.48 0.98 -1.56
CA LEU A 110 15.12 0.99 -2.09
C LEU A 110 15.03 1.73 -3.43
N ARG A 111 15.71 2.86 -3.56
CA ARG A 111 15.72 3.63 -4.80
C ARG A 111 16.37 2.84 -5.94
N ARG A 112 17.46 2.15 -5.66
CA ARG A 112 18.14 1.31 -6.64
C ARG A 112 17.27 0.16 -7.09
N MET A 113 16.56 -0.47 -6.15
CA MET A 113 15.62 -1.53 -6.44
C MET A 113 14.52 -1.05 -7.39
N LYS A 114 13.94 0.13 -7.14
CA LYS A 114 12.87 0.69 -7.98
C LYS A 114 13.33 1.02 -9.39
N SER A 115 14.56 1.49 -9.56
CA SER A 115 15.05 1.99 -10.85
C SER A 115 15.68 0.93 -11.73
N GLU A 116 16.28 -0.12 -11.16
CA GLU A 116 17.16 -1.03 -11.90
C GLU A 116 16.68 -2.49 -11.93
N SER A 117 15.68 -2.87 -11.12
CA SER A 117 15.33 -4.28 -10.99
C SER A 117 14.15 -4.69 -11.88
N PRO A 118 14.37 -5.61 -12.84
CA PRO A 118 13.24 -6.22 -13.58
C PRO A 118 12.28 -6.95 -12.66
N GLU A 119 12.76 -7.49 -11.55
CA GLU A 119 11.93 -8.18 -10.55
C GLU A 119 10.95 -7.23 -9.91
N TYR A 120 11.37 -6.00 -9.59
CA TYR A 120 10.48 -4.97 -9.05
C TYR A 120 9.32 -4.72 -10.00
N LYS A 121 9.64 -4.52 -11.28
CA LYS A 121 8.62 -4.23 -12.29
C LYS A 121 7.60 -5.36 -12.40
N ASN A 122 8.07 -6.61 -12.40
CA ASN A 122 7.18 -7.77 -12.47
C ASN A 122 6.28 -7.88 -11.25
N LYS A 123 6.83 -7.63 -10.05
CA LYS A 123 6.06 -7.63 -8.81
C LYS A 123 5.05 -6.48 -8.78
N PHE A 124 5.45 -5.30 -9.25
CA PHE A 124 4.55 -4.16 -9.36
C PHE A 124 3.36 -4.48 -10.26
N GLU A 125 3.61 -5.03 -11.43
CA GLU A 125 2.55 -5.41 -12.38
C GLU A 125 1.61 -6.46 -11.78
N TYR A 126 2.16 -7.45 -11.07
CA TYR A 126 1.37 -8.47 -10.38
C TYR A 126 0.39 -7.84 -9.39
N TYR A 127 0.87 -6.95 -8.52
CA TYR A 127 0.02 -6.31 -7.51
C TYR A 127 -0.92 -5.28 -8.12
N PHE A 128 -0.49 -4.60 -9.17
CA PHE A 128 -1.36 -3.68 -9.89
C PHE A 128 -2.60 -4.40 -10.42
N ASP A 129 -2.41 -5.56 -11.04
CA ASP A 129 -3.53 -6.35 -11.55
C ASP A 129 -4.38 -6.93 -10.43
N LYS A 130 -3.75 -7.38 -9.35
CA LYS A 130 -4.44 -8.00 -8.21
C LYS A 130 -5.38 -7.02 -7.51
N TYR A 131 -4.96 -5.77 -7.37
CA TYR A 131 -5.70 -4.76 -6.60
C TYR A 131 -6.32 -3.67 -7.48
N LYS A 132 -6.58 -3.99 -8.70
CA LYS A 132 -7.21 -3.08 -9.65
C LYS A 132 -8.65 -2.75 -9.24
N ILE A 133 -8.99 -1.47 -9.27
CA ILE A 133 -10.35 -0.98 -9.00
C ILE A 133 -10.97 -0.29 -10.21
#